data_c70270b36e80f09d53ccb2e209b2811f
#
_entry.id   c70270b36e80f09d53ccb2e209b2811f
#
_cell.length_a   1.000
_cell.length_b   1.000
_cell.length_c   1.000
_cell.angle_alpha   90.00
_cell.angle_beta   90.00
_cell.angle_gamma   90.00
#
_symmetry.space_group_name_H-M   'P 1'
#
loop_
_entity.id
_entity.type
_entity.pdbx_description
1 polymer ?
#
loop_
_entity_poly.entity_id
_entity_poly.type
_entity_poly.pdbx_seq_one_letter_code
_entity_poly.pdbx_strand_id
1 'polypeptide(L)'
;MAFIVENWVDLVLIIVGASAFITYFLQGRREKIDAASVLVLQIDELLEKIGEMSSYIVEGQLNNTAFYESLPLFEENYWNKYKHLFVKNMDAAEYSALNKFYNYASEIQEQHQLMKNLQRNGFFQTQGAYTQLEVQSILRDLDTLNSLPNAQALSKAVSETVPSNTSEENKKILDSMVQQVLTANPQFDMSQFWATYNRHRGQIYDVLNQGALTYYVPKQIGLSLEKSIQGAMNLGIAGRDGYRVLKKISKRKL
;
A
#
# COMPACT_ATOMS: atom_id res chain seq x y z
N MET A 1 20.53 13.10 68.71
CA MET A 1 21.20 13.82 67.60
C MET A 1 22.54 13.21 67.18
N ALA A 2 23.32 12.61 68.05
CA ALA A 2 24.59 11.94 67.69
C ALA A 2 24.47 10.87 66.60
N PHE A 3 23.47 10.03 66.64
CA PHE A 3 23.23 8.93 65.67
C PHE A 3 23.06 9.45 64.22
N ILE A 4 22.44 10.59 64.02
CA ILE A 4 22.23 11.18 62.66
C ILE A 4 23.54 11.78 62.14
N VAL A 5 24.38 12.31 63.00
CA VAL A 5 25.66 12.92 62.61
C VAL A 5 26.72 11.85 62.28
N GLU A 6 26.63 10.70 62.91
CA GLU A 6 27.58 9.57 62.70
C GLU A 6 27.25 8.74 61.43
N ASN A 7 25.96 8.66 61.06
CA ASN A 7 25.48 7.85 59.93
C ASN A 7 24.86 8.69 58.79
N TRP A 8 25.20 9.97 58.70
CA TRP A 8 24.59 10.87 57.69
C TRP A 8 24.84 10.38 56.21
N VAL A 9 26.01 9.79 55.95
CA VAL A 9 26.40 9.27 54.64
C VAL A 9 25.49 8.10 54.23
N ASP A 10 25.25 7.17 55.18
CA ASP A 10 24.37 6.01 54.94
C ASP A 10 22.91 6.47 54.72
N LEU A 11 22.50 7.50 55.44
CA LEU A 11 21.15 8.07 55.28
C LEU A 11 20.98 8.75 53.91
N VAL A 12 21.97 9.45 53.40
CA VAL A 12 22.01 10.03 52.07
C VAL A 12 21.99 8.94 51.00
N LEU A 13 22.77 7.86 51.16
CA LEU A 13 22.79 6.73 50.23
C LEU A 13 21.44 6.02 50.15
N ILE A 14 20.75 5.85 51.29
CA ILE A 14 19.40 5.26 51.32
C ILE A 14 18.40 6.16 50.59
N ILE A 15 18.44 7.50 50.79
CA ILE A 15 17.55 8.44 50.11
C ILE A 15 17.80 8.46 48.62
N VAL A 16 19.04 8.44 48.14
CA VAL A 16 19.39 8.40 46.74
C VAL A 16 18.94 7.08 46.11
N GLY A 17 19.20 5.94 46.76
CA GLY A 17 18.75 4.62 46.34
C GLY A 17 17.22 4.51 46.24
N ALA A 18 16.52 5.02 47.28
CA ALA A 18 15.06 5.04 47.30
C ALA A 18 14.50 5.94 46.18
N SER A 19 15.08 7.11 45.95
CA SER A 19 14.65 8.03 44.88
C SER A 19 14.86 7.43 43.50
N ALA A 20 15.95 6.74 43.24
CA ALA A 20 16.20 6.03 41.97
C ALA A 20 15.20 4.90 41.76
N PHE A 21 14.88 4.12 42.79
CA PHE A 21 13.89 3.08 42.77
C PHE A 21 12.47 3.62 42.47
N ILE A 22 12.08 4.69 43.14
CA ILE A 22 10.78 5.37 42.92
C ILE A 22 10.71 5.89 41.47
N THR A 23 11.77 6.51 40.99
CA THR A 23 11.83 7.02 39.61
C THR A 23 11.68 5.90 38.58
N TYR A 24 12.40 4.79 38.75
CA TYR A 24 12.29 3.62 37.88
C TYR A 24 10.87 3.05 37.88
N PHE A 25 10.24 2.93 39.03
CA PHE A 25 8.86 2.42 39.14
C PHE A 25 7.85 3.36 38.47
N LEU A 26 8.00 4.67 38.65
CA LEU A 26 7.14 5.67 38.03
C LEU A 26 7.32 5.71 36.51
N GLN A 27 8.55 5.53 36.00
CA GLN A 27 8.83 5.46 34.56
C GLN A 27 8.15 4.24 33.94
N GLY A 28 8.29 3.05 34.52
CA GLY A 28 7.63 1.84 34.03
C GLY A 28 6.09 1.94 34.02
N ARG A 29 5.53 2.65 35.04
CA ARG A 29 4.09 2.91 35.05
C ARG A 29 3.64 3.90 33.96
N ARG A 30 4.42 4.96 33.70
CA ARG A 30 4.17 5.90 32.60
C ARG A 30 4.25 5.23 31.26
N GLU A 31 5.33 4.50 31.00
CA GLU A 31 5.51 3.75 29.76
C GLU A 31 4.32 2.86 29.46
N LYS A 32 3.81 2.17 30.48
CA LYS A 32 2.64 1.30 30.33
C LYS A 32 1.35 2.06 30.01
N ILE A 33 1.14 3.24 30.61
CA ILE A 33 -0.01 4.10 30.33
C ILE A 33 0.07 4.64 28.89
N ASP A 34 1.24 5.09 28.48
CA ASP A 34 1.49 5.63 27.14
C ASP A 34 1.31 4.55 26.09
N ALA A 35 1.89 3.36 26.31
CA ALA A 35 1.71 2.20 25.46
C ALA A 35 0.22 1.79 25.31
N ALA A 36 -0.52 1.75 26.43
CA ALA A 36 -1.96 1.46 26.41
C ALA A 36 -2.73 2.52 25.60
N SER A 37 -2.36 3.79 25.73
CA SER A 37 -3.01 4.90 25.02
C SER A 37 -2.78 4.81 23.51
N VAL A 38 -1.56 4.49 23.09
CA VAL A 38 -1.20 4.28 21.67
C VAL A 38 -1.93 3.08 21.10
N LEU A 39 -1.99 1.97 21.86
CA LEU A 39 -2.70 0.76 21.41
C LEU A 39 -4.21 0.97 21.27
N VAL A 40 -4.84 1.69 22.20
CA VAL A 40 -6.27 2.02 22.09
C VAL A 40 -6.54 2.86 20.85
N LEU A 41 -5.73 3.90 20.61
CA LEU A 41 -5.85 4.72 19.40
C LEU A 41 -5.69 3.90 18.13
N GLN A 42 -4.67 3.05 18.09
CA GLN A 42 -4.41 2.22 16.92
C GLN A 42 -5.54 1.19 16.69
N ILE A 43 -6.10 0.60 17.76
CA ILE A 43 -7.25 -0.33 17.63
C ILE A 43 -8.46 0.42 17.08
N ASP A 44 -8.77 1.60 17.59
CA ASP A 44 -9.90 2.40 17.12
C ASP A 44 -9.74 2.75 15.62
N GLU A 45 -8.56 3.22 15.24
CA GLU A 45 -8.23 3.52 13.83
C GLU A 45 -8.30 2.28 12.93
N LEU A 46 -7.78 1.14 13.40
CA LEU A 46 -7.83 -0.11 12.65
C LEU A 46 -9.26 -0.61 12.45
N LEU A 47 -10.11 -0.51 13.46
CA LEU A 47 -11.52 -0.91 13.37
C LEU A 47 -12.28 -0.05 12.35
N GLU A 48 -12.02 1.26 12.34
CA GLU A 48 -12.58 2.19 11.36
C GLU A 48 -12.12 1.84 9.94
N LYS A 49 -10.81 1.73 9.70
CA LYS A 49 -10.23 1.43 8.38
C LYS A 49 -10.64 0.04 7.87
N ILE A 50 -10.66 -0.98 8.73
CA ILE A 50 -11.12 -2.34 8.35
C ILE A 50 -12.61 -2.32 8.01
N GLY A 51 -13.42 -1.57 8.74
CA GLY A 51 -14.83 -1.35 8.44
C GLY A 51 -15.03 -0.66 7.09
N GLU A 52 -14.23 0.36 6.79
CA GLU A 52 -14.23 1.03 5.48
C GLU A 52 -13.84 0.06 4.37
N MET A 53 -12.75 -0.68 4.52
CA MET A 53 -12.32 -1.69 3.54
C MET A 53 -13.35 -2.79 3.31
N SER A 54 -14.14 -3.16 4.33
CA SER A 54 -15.24 -4.10 4.18
C SER A 54 -16.31 -3.59 3.22
N SER A 55 -16.54 -2.28 3.16
CA SER A 55 -17.50 -1.66 2.23
C SER A 55 -17.05 -1.71 0.77
N TYR A 56 -15.76 -1.91 0.51
CA TYR A 56 -15.23 -2.07 -0.85
C TYR A 56 -15.43 -3.46 -1.44
N ILE A 57 -15.95 -4.39 -0.62
CA ILE A 57 -16.27 -5.77 -1.04
C ILE A 57 -17.78 -5.89 -1.11
N VAL A 58 -18.32 -5.94 -2.32
CA VAL A 58 -19.76 -6.07 -2.57
C VAL A 58 -20.02 -7.39 -3.27
N GLU A 59 -20.85 -8.26 -2.67
CA GLU A 59 -21.21 -9.57 -3.23
C GLU A 59 -20.00 -10.45 -3.62
N GLY A 60 -18.92 -10.39 -2.84
CA GLY A 60 -17.67 -11.11 -3.09
C GLY A 60 -16.85 -10.52 -4.25
N GLN A 61 -17.24 -9.37 -4.78
CA GLN A 61 -16.48 -8.62 -5.78
C GLN A 61 -15.77 -7.43 -5.12
N LEU A 62 -14.49 -7.30 -5.43
CA LEU A 62 -13.64 -6.25 -4.92
C LEU A 62 -13.77 -4.99 -5.77
N ASN A 63 -14.04 -3.85 -5.15
CA ASN A 63 -13.88 -2.56 -5.81
C ASN A 63 -12.38 -2.21 -5.88
N ASN A 64 -11.73 -2.63 -6.97
CA ASN A 64 -10.29 -2.50 -7.16
C ASN A 64 -9.81 -1.05 -7.12
N THR A 65 -10.60 -0.09 -7.60
CA THR A 65 -10.25 1.33 -7.58
C THR A 65 -10.23 1.88 -6.16
N ALA A 66 -11.27 1.61 -5.37
CA ALA A 66 -11.34 2.04 -3.98
C ALA A 66 -10.18 1.48 -3.14
N PHE A 67 -9.83 0.21 -3.35
CA PHE A 67 -8.65 -0.39 -2.68
C PHE A 67 -7.33 0.26 -3.12
N TYR A 68 -7.18 0.60 -4.40
CA TYR A 68 -5.97 1.28 -4.87
C TYR A 68 -5.79 2.65 -4.23
N GLU A 69 -6.88 3.40 -4.07
CA GLU A 69 -6.89 4.73 -3.49
C GLU A 69 -6.81 4.73 -1.96
N SER A 70 -7.18 3.62 -1.31
CA SER A 70 -7.18 3.53 0.16
C SER A 70 -5.78 3.68 0.77
N LEU A 71 -5.74 4.23 1.99
CA LEU A 71 -4.51 4.39 2.76
C LEU A 71 -4.07 3.07 3.41
N PRO A 72 -2.78 2.91 3.76
CA PRO A 72 -2.32 1.77 4.53
C PRO A 72 -3.03 1.70 5.89
N LEU A 73 -3.24 0.48 6.40
CA LEU A 73 -3.90 0.29 7.69
C LEU A 73 -3.10 0.90 8.83
N PHE A 74 -1.79 0.66 8.86
CA PHE A 74 -0.87 1.22 9.86
C PHE A 74 0.55 1.26 9.30
N GLU A 75 1.39 2.11 9.88
CA GLU A 75 2.81 2.19 9.56
C GLU A 75 3.62 1.22 10.43
N GLU A 76 3.32 1.14 11.72
CA GLU A 76 4.00 0.27 12.69
C GLU A 76 2.97 -0.53 13.51
N ASN A 77 3.22 -1.82 13.71
CA ASN A 77 2.41 -2.67 14.57
C ASN A 77 2.81 -2.47 16.05
N TYR A 78 2.13 -1.54 16.72
CA TYR A 78 2.41 -1.22 18.12
C TYR A 78 2.08 -2.36 19.10
N TRP A 79 1.17 -3.28 18.74
CA TRP A 79 0.92 -4.46 19.55
C TRP A 79 2.19 -5.30 19.70
N ASN A 80 2.89 -5.58 18.62
CA ASN A 80 4.13 -6.36 18.66
C ASN A 80 5.21 -5.69 19.52
N LYS A 81 5.24 -4.36 19.56
CA LYS A 81 6.17 -3.58 20.35
C LYS A 81 5.85 -3.59 21.85
N TYR A 82 4.58 -3.46 22.21
CA TYR A 82 4.17 -3.21 23.59
C TYR A 82 3.43 -4.36 24.28
N LYS A 83 3.04 -5.42 23.58
CA LYS A 83 2.25 -6.54 24.14
C LYS A 83 2.84 -7.16 25.41
N HIS A 84 4.17 -7.16 25.55
CA HIS A 84 4.85 -7.70 26.72
C HIS A 84 4.50 -6.96 28.03
N LEU A 85 4.14 -5.67 27.96
CA LEU A 85 3.74 -4.86 29.11
C LEU A 85 2.37 -5.27 29.68
N PHE A 86 1.57 -5.99 28.91
CA PHE A 86 0.16 -6.31 29.25
C PHE A 86 -0.09 -7.77 29.60
N VAL A 87 0.90 -8.66 29.44
CA VAL A 87 0.76 -10.10 29.72
C VAL A 87 0.17 -10.40 31.11
N LYS A 88 0.54 -9.59 32.13
CA LYS A 88 0.06 -9.76 33.51
C LYS A 88 -1.32 -9.12 33.78
N ASN A 89 -1.86 -8.38 32.81
CA ASN A 89 -3.10 -7.60 33.00
C ASN A 89 -4.32 -8.18 32.28
N MET A 90 -4.09 -9.15 31.43
CA MET A 90 -5.12 -9.80 30.62
C MET A 90 -5.08 -11.30 30.86
N ASP A 91 -6.21 -11.96 30.73
CA ASP A 91 -6.23 -13.40 30.64
C ASP A 91 -5.70 -13.90 29.29
N ALA A 92 -5.40 -15.19 29.20
CA ALA A 92 -4.84 -15.79 28.01
C ALA A 92 -5.76 -15.69 26.78
N ALA A 93 -7.09 -15.73 26.99
CA ALA A 93 -8.08 -15.67 25.93
C ALA A 93 -8.13 -14.26 25.32
N GLU A 94 -8.15 -13.22 26.15
CA GLU A 94 -8.18 -11.83 25.70
C GLU A 94 -6.86 -11.40 25.05
N TYR A 95 -5.72 -11.83 25.62
CA TYR A 95 -4.41 -11.61 25.00
C TYR A 95 -4.33 -12.28 23.63
N SER A 96 -4.82 -13.52 23.52
CA SER A 96 -4.87 -14.25 22.23
C SER A 96 -5.80 -13.57 21.23
N ALA A 97 -6.92 -13.03 21.66
CA ALA A 97 -7.87 -12.31 20.80
C ALA A 97 -7.24 -11.05 20.19
N LEU A 98 -6.57 -10.23 21.02
CA LEU A 98 -5.83 -9.06 20.54
C LEU A 98 -4.70 -9.47 19.58
N ASN A 99 -3.96 -10.52 19.90
CA ASN A 99 -2.89 -11.01 19.03
C ASN A 99 -3.45 -11.48 17.67
N LYS A 100 -4.58 -12.18 17.65
CA LYS A 100 -5.27 -12.58 16.41
C LYS A 100 -5.75 -11.39 15.61
N PHE A 101 -6.30 -10.37 16.27
CA PHE A 101 -6.74 -9.14 15.60
C PHE A 101 -5.60 -8.44 14.87
N TYR A 102 -4.47 -8.25 15.55
CA TYR A 102 -3.30 -7.64 14.92
C TYR A 102 -2.66 -8.52 13.85
N ASN A 103 -2.78 -9.85 13.95
CA ASN A 103 -2.35 -10.75 12.87
C ASN A 103 -3.23 -10.56 11.63
N TYR A 104 -4.57 -10.50 11.78
CA TYR A 104 -5.46 -10.19 10.66
C TYR A 104 -5.18 -8.81 10.07
N ALA A 105 -4.98 -7.80 10.91
CA ALA A 105 -4.65 -6.46 10.43
C ALA A 105 -3.32 -6.44 9.63
N SER A 106 -2.30 -7.19 10.08
CA SER A 106 -1.04 -7.34 9.34
C SER A 106 -1.24 -8.07 8.01
N GLU A 107 -2.05 -9.13 7.99
CA GLU A 107 -2.37 -9.87 6.77
C GLU A 107 -3.14 -9.00 5.76
N ILE A 108 -4.13 -8.23 6.23
CA ILE A 108 -4.84 -7.26 5.38
C ILE A 108 -3.87 -6.23 4.80
N GLN A 109 -2.96 -5.70 5.63
CA GLN A 109 -1.93 -4.74 5.19
C GLN A 109 -1.02 -5.34 4.11
N GLU A 110 -0.54 -6.57 4.28
CA GLU A 110 0.31 -7.27 3.31
C GLU A 110 -0.44 -7.52 1.99
N GLN A 111 -1.67 -8.01 2.05
CA GLN A 111 -2.50 -8.24 0.86
C GLN A 111 -2.81 -6.92 0.13
N HIS A 112 -3.09 -5.85 0.86
CA HIS A 112 -3.31 -4.53 0.30
C HIS A 112 -2.06 -3.98 -0.41
N GLN A 113 -0.88 -4.11 0.19
CA GLN A 113 0.38 -3.71 -0.45
C GLN A 113 0.68 -4.55 -1.70
N LEU A 114 0.47 -5.86 -1.63
CA LEU A 114 0.64 -6.75 -2.77
C LEU A 114 -0.29 -6.35 -3.92
N MET A 115 -1.56 -6.06 -3.62
CA MET A 115 -2.53 -5.61 -4.59
C MET A 115 -2.12 -4.29 -5.26
N LYS A 116 -1.70 -3.28 -4.48
CA LYS A 116 -1.19 -2.01 -5.01
C LYS A 116 0.03 -2.19 -5.92
N ASN A 117 0.94 -3.08 -5.54
CA ASN A 117 2.11 -3.39 -6.36
C ASN A 117 1.72 -4.07 -7.68
N LEU A 118 0.78 -5.01 -7.64
CA LEU A 118 0.26 -5.67 -8.85
C LEU A 118 -0.45 -4.67 -9.78
N GLN A 119 -1.25 -3.78 -9.22
CA GLN A 119 -1.94 -2.74 -9.99
C GLN A 119 -0.95 -1.76 -10.61
N ARG A 120 0.08 -1.34 -9.87
CA ARG A 120 1.15 -0.49 -10.38
C ARG A 120 1.90 -1.19 -11.52
N ASN A 121 2.27 -2.46 -11.34
CA ASN A 121 2.94 -3.24 -12.38
C ASN A 121 2.02 -3.47 -13.58
N GLY A 122 0.73 -3.74 -13.35
CA GLY A 122 -0.29 -3.85 -14.40
C GLY A 122 -0.41 -2.58 -15.22
N PHE A 123 -0.36 -1.41 -14.58
CA PHE A 123 -0.35 -0.13 -15.28
C PHE A 123 0.85 0.01 -16.24
N PHE A 124 2.06 -0.32 -15.78
CA PHE A 124 3.26 -0.27 -16.65
C PHE A 124 3.19 -1.30 -17.79
N GLN A 125 2.75 -2.53 -17.51
CA GLN A 125 2.57 -3.56 -18.54
C GLN A 125 1.51 -3.14 -19.57
N THR A 126 0.44 -2.53 -19.11
CA THR A 126 -0.62 -2.00 -19.96
C THR A 126 -0.07 -0.92 -20.87
N GLN A 127 0.68 0.06 -20.35
CA GLN A 127 1.35 1.07 -21.18
C GLN A 127 2.26 0.45 -22.23
N GLY A 128 3.05 -0.59 -21.87
CA GLY A 128 3.89 -1.33 -22.83
C GLY A 128 3.06 -2.03 -23.92
N ALA A 129 1.97 -2.69 -23.54
CA ALA A 129 1.07 -3.35 -24.48
C ALA A 129 0.40 -2.34 -25.43
N TYR A 130 0.11 -1.14 -24.98
CA TYR A 130 -0.42 -0.07 -25.83
C TYR A 130 0.55 0.36 -26.90
N THR A 131 1.80 0.63 -26.49
CA THR A 131 2.83 1.00 -27.44
C THR A 131 2.97 -0.09 -28.52
N GLN A 132 2.93 -1.36 -28.12
CA GLN A 132 2.95 -2.48 -29.07
C GLN A 132 1.73 -2.53 -29.99
N LEU A 133 0.52 -2.36 -29.42
CA LEU A 133 -0.71 -2.36 -30.23
C LEU A 133 -0.78 -1.16 -31.16
N GLU A 134 -0.35 0.02 -30.70
CA GLU A 134 -0.26 1.24 -31.49
C GLU A 134 0.65 1.04 -32.69
N VAL A 135 1.85 0.52 -32.47
CA VAL A 135 2.80 0.23 -33.53
C VAL A 135 2.33 -0.90 -34.43
N GLN A 136 1.77 -1.99 -33.90
CA GLN A 136 1.24 -3.07 -34.73
C GLN A 136 0.06 -2.64 -35.60
N SER A 137 -0.82 -1.74 -35.12
CA SER A 137 -1.91 -1.22 -35.93
C SER A 137 -1.40 -0.29 -37.04
N ILE A 138 -0.38 0.51 -36.73
CA ILE A 138 0.33 1.33 -37.74
C ILE A 138 0.98 0.42 -38.79
N LEU A 139 1.66 -0.65 -38.36
CA LEU A 139 2.32 -1.60 -39.25
C LEU A 139 1.33 -2.33 -40.20
N ARG A 140 0.11 -2.66 -39.72
CA ARG A 140 -0.92 -3.27 -40.57
C ARG A 140 -1.37 -2.36 -41.69
N ASP A 141 -1.42 -1.06 -41.43
CA ASP A 141 -1.88 -0.10 -42.43
C ASP A 141 -0.72 0.42 -43.32
N LEU A 142 0.51 -0.04 -43.05
CA LEU A 142 1.71 0.34 -43.81
C LEU A 142 1.68 -0.13 -45.26
N ASP A 143 0.96 -1.21 -45.58
CA ASP A 143 0.75 -1.66 -46.97
C ASP A 143 0.02 -0.60 -47.82
N THR A 144 -0.65 0.37 -47.20
CA THR A 144 -1.31 1.52 -47.85
C THR A 144 -0.44 2.76 -47.92
N LEU A 145 0.77 2.76 -47.27
CA LEU A 145 1.64 3.92 -47.16
C LEU A 145 2.82 3.78 -48.14
N ASN A 146 2.84 4.61 -49.20
CA ASN A 146 3.71 4.42 -50.34
C ASN A 146 4.98 5.27 -50.42
N SER A 147 5.25 6.15 -49.45
CA SER A 147 6.47 6.97 -49.53
C SER A 147 7.00 7.46 -48.20
N LEU A 148 8.30 7.42 -48.00
CA LEU A 148 9.02 7.84 -46.81
C LEU A 148 10.08 8.88 -47.09
N PRO A 149 10.11 9.97 -46.33
CA PRO A 149 11.14 10.98 -46.57
C PRO A 149 12.53 10.56 -46.08
N ASN A 150 12.69 10.01 -44.94
CA ASN A 150 13.89 9.35 -44.42
C ASN A 150 13.67 8.80 -43.01
N ALA A 151 14.55 7.85 -42.58
CA ALA A 151 14.48 7.18 -41.27
C ALA A 151 14.66 8.15 -40.09
N GLN A 152 15.52 9.14 -40.22
CA GLN A 152 15.81 10.10 -39.16
C GLN A 152 14.64 11.06 -38.89
N ALA A 153 13.93 11.49 -39.96
CA ALA A 153 12.76 12.33 -39.82
C ALA A 153 11.60 11.60 -39.10
N LEU A 154 11.41 10.30 -39.39
CA LEU A 154 10.39 9.49 -38.70
C LEU A 154 10.76 9.27 -37.21
N SER A 155 12.01 8.88 -36.93
CA SER A 155 12.49 8.68 -35.56
C SER A 155 12.34 9.97 -34.73
N LYS A 156 12.70 11.12 -35.29
CA LYS A 156 12.53 12.42 -34.64
C LYS A 156 11.05 12.75 -34.41
N ALA A 157 10.20 12.58 -35.40
CA ALA A 157 8.79 12.87 -35.30
C ALA A 157 8.07 11.94 -34.26
N VAL A 158 8.45 10.67 -34.19
CA VAL A 158 7.96 9.75 -33.16
C VAL A 158 8.42 10.15 -31.78
N SER A 159 9.69 10.54 -31.61
CA SER A 159 10.22 10.98 -30.32
C SER A 159 9.57 12.28 -29.81
N GLU A 160 9.16 13.18 -30.70
CA GLU A 160 8.47 14.44 -30.38
C GLU A 160 7.00 14.23 -29.97
N THR A 161 6.37 13.16 -30.44
CA THR A 161 4.96 12.85 -30.14
C THR A 161 4.75 11.86 -28.99
N VAL A 162 5.81 11.15 -28.60
CA VAL A 162 5.76 10.26 -27.42
C VAL A 162 5.60 11.12 -26.16
N PRO A 163 4.60 10.87 -25.30
CA PRO A 163 4.44 11.59 -24.06
C PRO A 163 5.72 11.59 -23.22
N SER A 164 6.05 12.74 -22.62
CA SER A 164 7.28 12.91 -21.81
C SER A 164 7.39 11.94 -20.61
N ASN A 165 6.28 11.31 -20.20
CA ASN A 165 6.22 10.31 -19.14
C ASN A 165 6.36 8.86 -19.63
N THR A 166 6.62 8.63 -20.91
CA THR A 166 6.85 7.27 -21.43
C THR A 166 8.17 6.74 -20.90
N SER A 167 8.17 5.49 -20.39
CA SER A 167 9.38 4.86 -19.86
C SER A 167 10.46 4.72 -20.94
N GLU A 168 11.74 4.79 -20.55
CA GLU A 168 12.87 4.65 -21.47
C GLU A 168 12.86 3.29 -22.19
N GLU A 169 12.33 2.26 -21.55
CA GLU A 169 12.18 0.93 -22.12
C GLU A 169 11.15 0.93 -23.27
N ASN A 170 10.01 1.59 -23.08
CA ASN A 170 8.99 1.75 -24.11
C ASN A 170 9.45 2.62 -25.27
N LYS A 171 10.28 3.63 -25.02
CA LYS A 171 10.93 4.42 -26.10
C LYS A 171 11.85 3.55 -26.93
N LYS A 172 12.69 2.72 -26.32
CA LYS A 172 13.58 1.78 -27.04
C LYS A 172 12.82 0.77 -27.88
N ILE A 173 11.70 0.23 -27.34
CA ILE A 173 10.82 -0.68 -28.08
C ILE A 173 10.24 0.05 -29.29
N LEU A 174 9.72 1.26 -29.11
CA LEU A 174 9.16 2.06 -30.18
C LEU A 174 10.20 2.38 -31.24
N ASP A 175 11.40 2.83 -30.85
CA ASP A 175 12.51 3.09 -31.78
C ASP A 175 12.92 1.85 -32.57
N SER A 176 13.02 0.69 -31.93
CA SER A 176 13.35 -0.57 -32.61
C SER A 176 12.29 -0.98 -33.63
N MET A 177 11.01 -0.79 -33.30
CA MET A 177 9.89 -1.08 -34.19
C MET A 177 9.85 -0.09 -35.38
N VAL A 178 10.07 1.20 -35.10
CA VAL A 178 10.21 2.22 -36.17
C VAL A 178 11.35 1.86 -37.12
N GLN A 179 12.50 1.45 -36.59
CA GLN A 179 13.65 1.03 -37.42
C GLN A 179 13.31 -0.22 -38.27
N GLN A 180 12.59 -1.20 -37.73
CA GLN A 180 12.12 -2.37 -38.48
C GLN A 180 11.20 -1.96 -39.63
N VAL A 181 10.25 -1.06 -39.37
CA VAL A 181 9.34 -0.54 -40.41
C VAL A 181 10.09 0.16 -41.52
N LEU A 182 11.03 1.03 -41.15
CA LEU A 182 11.84 1.80 -42.09
C LEU A 182 12.72 0.90 -42.95
N THR A 183 13.25 -0.16 -42.37
CA THR A 183 14.10 -1.14 -43.10
C THR A 183 13.24 -1.99 -44.04
N ALA A 184 12.01 -2.30 -43.67
CA ALA A 184 11.12 -3.11 -44.48
C ALA A 184 10.45 -2.33 -45.61
N ASN A 185 10.29 -1.01 -45.47
CA ASN A 185 9.56 -0.21 -46.45
C ASN A 185 10.25 1.20 -46.66
N PRO A 186 11.19 1.32 -47.60
CA PRO A 186 11.95 2.54 -47.82
C PRO A 186 11.17 3.71 -48.43
N GLN A 187 9.91 3.52 -48.76
CA GLN A 187 9.03 4.54 -49.36
C GLN A 187 7.82 4.87 -48.52
N PHE A 188 8.00 5.36 -47.32
CA PHE A 188 6.94 5.64 -46.37
C PHE A 188 6.41 7.08 -46.43
N ASP A 189 5.10 7.32 -46.51
CA ASP A 189 4.49 8.65 -46.50
C ASP A 189 4.18 9.13 -45.07
N MET A 190 4.92 10.13 -44.63
CA MET A 190 4.78 10.70 -43.30
C MET A 190 3.39 11.28 -43.01
N SER A 191 2.73 11.88 -44.00
CA SER A 191 1.38 12.46 -43.80
C SER A 191 0.32 11.38 -43.60
N GLN A 192 0.41 10.28 -44.35
CA GLN A 192 -0.43 9.10 -44.18
C GLN A 192 -0.13 8.36 -42.89
N PHE A 193 1.16 8.29 -42.50
CA PHE A 193 1.55 7.74 -41.20
C PHE A 193 0.84 8.50 -40.05
N TRP A 194 0.95 9.81 -40.01
CA TRP A 194 0.34 10.59 -38.93
C TRP A 194 -1.19 10.52 -38.94
N ALA A 195 -1.83 10.50 -40.08
CA ALA A 195 -3.27 10.31 -40.17
C ALA A 195 -3.71 8.95 -39.60
N THR A 196 -2.98 7.89 -39.93
CA THR A 196 -3.23 6.53 -39.44
C THR A 196 -2.94 6.41 -37.96
N TYR A 197 -1.79 6.95 -37.50
CA TYR A 197 -1.40 6.98 -36.10
C TYR A 197 -2.44 7.67 -35.22
N ASN A 198 -2.90 8.86 -35.60
CA ASN A 198 -3.88 9.61 -34.81
C ASN A 198 -5.23 8.88 -34.76
N ARG A 199 -5.65 8.23 -35.84
CA ARG A 199 -6.88 7.44 -35.88
C ARG A 199 -6.82 6.27 -34.90
N HIS A 200 -5.74 5.49 -34.91
CA HIS A 200 -5.57 4.33 -34.02
C HIS A 200 -5.36 4.74 -32.57
N ARG A 201 -4.60 5.83 -32.33
CA ARG A 201 -4.38 6.36 -30.99
C ARG A 201 -5.67 6.73 -30.29
N GLY A 202 -6.62 7.35 -30.99
CA GLY A 202 -7.94 7.67 -30.43
C GLY A 202 -8.67 6.41 -29.95
N GLN A 203 -8.74 5.36 -30.78
CA GLN A 203 -9.37 4.09 -30.44
C GLN A 203 -8.71 3.39 -29.24
N ILE A 204 -7.38 3.44 -29.17
CA ILE A 204 -6.61 2.84 -28.08
C ILE A 204 -6.84 3.60 -26.76
N TYR A 205 -6.89 4.94 -26.80
CA TYR A 205 -7.20 5.77 -25.62
C TYR A 205 -8.59 5.48 -25.05
N ASP A 206 -9.58 5.22 -25.88
CA ASP A 206 -10.92 4.85 -25.43
C ASP A 206 -10.93 3.53 -24.64
N VAL A 207 -10.17 2.54 -25.10
CA VAL A 207 -9.98 1.26 -24.38
C VAL A 207 -9.21 1.46 -23.06
N LEU A 208 -8.21 2.36 -23.04
CA LEU A 208 -7.44 2.72 -21.83
C LEU A 208 -8.32 3.32 -20.76
N ASN A 209 -9.13 4.31 -21.15
CA ASN A 209 -9.96 5.04 -20.22
C ASN A 209 -11.04 4.15 -19.57
N GLN A 210 -11.33 2.97 -20.13
CA GLN A 210 -12.21 1.99 -19.51
C GLN A 210 -11.60 1.29 -18.27
N GLY A 211 -10.30 1.47 -17.99
CA GLY A 211 -9.64 1.10 -16.72
C GLY A 211 -9.59 -0.39 -16.35
N ALA A 212 -10.30 -1.25 -17.07
CA ALA A 212 -10.52 -2.65 -16.71
C ALA A 212 -9.23 -3.49 -16.60
N LEU A 213 -8.18 -3.15 -17.35
CA LEU A 213 -6.91 -3.87 -17.32
C LEU A 213 -5.94 -3.31 -16.27
N THR A 214 -6.06 -2.02 -15.93
CA THR A 214 -5.14 -1.33 -15.02
C THR A 214 -5.32 -1.77 -13.56
N TYR A 215 -6.56 -2.11 -13.18
CA TYR A 215 -6.91 -2.48 -11.80
C TYR A 215 -7.14 -3.98 -11.60
N TYR A 216 -6.62 -4.82 -12.50
CA TYR A 216 -6.77 -6.26 -12.34
C TYR A 216 -6.06 -6.78 -11.09
N VAL A 217 -6.80 -7.53 -10.28
CA VAL A 217 -6.30 -8.24 -9.09
C VAL A 217 -6.68 -9.71 -9.19
N PRO A 218 -5.73 -10.65 -8.99
CA PRO A 218 -6.04 -12.06 -8.94
C PRO A 218 -7.12 -12.37 -7.90
N LYS A 219 -8.11 -13.19 -8.27
CA LYS A 219 -9.25 -13.54 -7.42
C LYS A 219 -8.82 -14.09 -6.05
N GLN A 220 -7.72 -14.83 -5.99
CA GLN A 220 -7.18 -15.41 -4.75
C GLN A 220 -6.79 -14.34 -3.72
N ILE A 221 -6.23 -13.21 -4.18
CA ILE A 221 -5.86 -12.10 -3.29
C ILE A 221 -7.12 -11.45 -2.71
N GLY A 222 -8.14 -11.22 -3.57
CA GLY A 222 -9.42 -10.69 -3.12
C GLY A 222 -10.11 -11.58 -2.08
N LEU A 223 -10.13 -12.89 -2.29
CA LEU A 223 -10.70 -13.86 -1.35
C LEU A 223 -9.93 -13.92 -0.02
N SER A 224 -8.59 -13.87 -0.07
CA SER A 224 -7.75 -13.83 1.15
C SER A 224 -8.01 -12.56 1.94
N LEU A 225 -8.08 -11.41 1.26
CA LEU A 225 -8.35 -10.11 1.86
C LEU A 225 -9.74 -10.10 2.53
N GLU A 226 -10.78 -10.56 1.84
CA GLU A 226 -12.14 -10.68 2.38
C GLU A 226 -12.17 -11.54 3.65
N LYS A 227 -11.53 -12.71 3.61
CA LYS A 227 -11.47 -13.62 4.78
C LYS A 227 -10.79 -12.96 5.96
N SER A 228 -9.71 -12.22 5.76
CA SER A 228 -8.97 -11.57 6.84
C SER A 228 -9.74 -10.37 7.41
N ILE A 229 -10.44 -9.60 6.57
CA ILE A 229 -11.35 -8.53 6.99
C ILE A 229 -12.49 -9.11 7.85
N GLN A 230 -13.18 -10.14 7.37
CA GLN A 230 -14.25 -10.80 8.12
C GLN A 230 -13.73 -11.41 9.41
N GLY A 231 -12.55 -12.03 9.39
CA GLY A 231 -11.88 -12.57 10.57
C GLY A 231 -11.63 -11.52 11.63
N ALA A 232 -11.11 -10.34 11.24
CA ALA A 232 -10.86 -9.23 12.15
C ALA A 232 -12.16 -8.66 12.74
N MET A 233 -13.20 -8.46 11.92
CA MET A 233 -14.49 -7.93 12.36
C MET A 233 -15.21 -8.89 13.31
N ASN A 234 -15.21 -10.19 13.02
CA ASN A 234 -15.87 -11.23 13.83
C ASN A 234 -15.25 -11.40 15.23
N LEU A 235 -14.01 -10.93 15.44
CA LEU A 235 -13.42 -10.94 16.78
C LEU A 235 -14.13 -10.00 17.76
N GLY A 236 -14.84 -8.97 17.28
CA GLY A 236 -15.59 -8.03 18.12
C GLY A 236 -14.71 -7.33 19.16
N ILE A 237 -13.51 -6.91 18.82
CA ILE A 237 -12.48 -6.40 19.75
C ILE A 237 -12.99 -5.26 20.62
N ALA A 238 -13.78 -4.33 20.08
CA ALA A 238 -14.31 -3.20 20.83
C ALA A 238 -15.18 -3.61 22.04
N GLY A 239 -15.83 -4.78 21.97
CA GLY A 239 -16.65 -5.33 23.04
C GLY A 239 -15.90 -6.22 24.05
N ARG A 240 -14.61 -6.53 23.79
CA ARG A 240 -13.84 -7.46 24.61
C ARG A 240 -13.21 -6.82 25.85
N ASP A 241 -13.04 -7.65 26.88
CA ASP A 241 -12.43 -7.20 28.14
C ASP A 241 -10.98 -6.79 27.98
N GLY A 242 -10.21 -7.43 27.09
CA GLY A 242 -8.83 -7.03 26.80
C GLY A 242 -8.72 -5.59 26.31
N TYR A 243 -9.62 -5.15 25.45
CA TYR A 243 -9.69 -3.76 24.98
C TYR A 243 -10.13 -2.80 26.12
N ARG A 244 -11.10 -3.21 26.95
CA ARG A 244 -11.53 -2.44 28.12
C ARG A 244 -10.39 -2.29 29.14
N VAL A 245 -9.57 -3.32 29.35
CA VAL A 245 -8.37 -3.27 30.19
C VAL A 245 -7.38 -2.23 29.65
N LEU A 246 -7.11 -2.20 28.34
CA LEU A 246 -6.26 -1.19 27.72
C LEU A 246 -6.83 0.22 27.94
N LYS A 247 -8.12 0.45 27.72
CA LYS A 247 -8.79 1.73 27.99
C LYS A 247 -8.68 2.14 29.47
N LYS A 248 -8.86 1.23 30.39
CA LYS A 248 -8.71 1.49 31.83
C LYS A 248 -7.28 1.90 32.20
N ILE A 249 -6.28 1.21 31.65
CA ILE A 249 -4.86 1.54 31.89
C ILE A 249 -4.51 2.90 31.28
N SER A 250 -4.96 3.20 30.06
CA SER A 250 -4.75 4.47 29.37
C SER A 250 -5.50 5.65 30.02
N LYS A 251 -6.37 5.39 31.01
CA LYS A 251 -7.25 6.40 31.65
C LYS A 251 -8.18 7.13 30.67
N ARG A 252 -8.43 6.57 29.48
CA ARG A 252 -9.40 7.10 28.55
C ARG A 252 -10.81 6.79 29.00
N LYS A 253 -11.73 7.73 28.81
CA LYS A 253 -13.15 7.50 29.07
C LYS A 253 -13.64 6.38 28.15
N LEU A 254 -14.35 5.44 28.72
CA LEU A 254 -15.05 4.37 28.01
C LEU A 254 -16.21 4.95 27.19
#